data_8c4ed695015d405f8df096f259a4a67c
#
_entry.id   8c4ed695015d405f8df096f259a4a67c
#
_cell.length_a   1.000
_cell.length_b   1.000
_cell.length_c   1.000
_cell.angle_alpha   90.00
_cell.angle_beta   90.00
_cell.angle_gamma   90.00
#
_symmetry.space_group_name_H-M   'P 1'
#
loop_
_entity.id
_entity.type
_entity.pdbx_description
1 polymer ?
#
loop_
_entity_poly.entity_id
_entity_poly.type
_entity_poly.pdbx_seq_one_letter_code
_entity_poly.pdbx_strand_id
1 'polypeptide(L)'
;MTTEQLKQRTFKFGVRIVHAVEALPRTETARILGRPLLRAGTSVGANYRAAARARSRADFIAKLGIVEEECDEAAFWMELIVAVKLLKRARLASLCAEASELLAIVVASIKTARRSHRV
;
A
#
# COMPACT_ATOMS: atom_id res chain seq x y z
N MET A 1 -11.79 11.72 -5.27
CA MET A 1 -11.76 11.02 -3.98
C MET A 1 -11.27 11.96 -2.89
N THR A 2 -11.96 12.03 -1.78
CA THR A 2 -11.59 12.93 -0.69
C THR A 2 -10.46 12.32 0.17
N THR A 3 -9.82 13.18 0.94
CA THR A 3 -8.79 12.76 1.90
C THR A 3 -9.36 11.74 2.89
N GLU A 4 -10.57 11.98 3.39
CA GLU A 4 -11.20 11.07 4.33
C GLU A 4 -11.49 9.70 3.71
N GLN A 5 -11.99 9.68 2.48
CA GLN A 5 -12.22 8.44 1.75
C GLN A 5 -10.91 7.66 1.54
N LEU A 6 -9.83 8.35 1.24
CA LEU A 6 -8.55 7.71 1.01
C LEU A 6 -7.92 7.19 2.31
N LYS A 7 -8.13 7.91 3.43
CA LYS A 7 -7.73 7.40 4.75
C LYS A 7 -8.41 6.06 5.04
N GLN A 8 -9.72 5.98 4.80
CA GLN A 8 -10.50 4.76 5.03
C GLN A 8 -10.06 3.65 4.09
N ARG A 9 -9.86 3.97 2.82
CA ARG A 9 -9.49 3.00 1.80
C ARG A 9 -8.11 2.39 2.07
N THR A 10 -7.15 3.21 2.46
CA THR A 10 -5.80 2.73 2.80
C THR A 10 -5.80 1.93 4.11
N PHE A 11 -6.67 2.30 5.05
CA PHE A 11 -6.85 1.51 6.28
C PHE A 11 -7.42 0.12 5.95
N LYS A 12 -8.47 0.06 5.13
CA LYS A 12 -9.06 -1.22 4.71
C LYS A 12 -8.06 -2.08 3.96
N PHE A 13 -7.22 -1.48 3.16
CA PHE A 13 -6.14 -2.18 2.47
C PHE A 13 -5.25 -2.90 3.50
N GLY A 14 -4.86 -2.19 4.56
CA GLY A 14 -4.07 -2.77 5.65
C GLY A 14 -4.76 -3.95 6.31
N VAL A 15 -6.06 -3.82 6.59
CA VAL A 15 -6.85 -4.91 7.18
C VAL A 15 -6.84 -6.15 6.26
N ARG A 16 -7.03 -5.93 4.96
CA ARG A 16 -7.01 -7.03 3.98
C ARG A 16 -5.64 -7.70 3.89
N ILE A 17 -4.58 -6.91 4.01
CA ILE A 17 -3.20 -7.44 4.05
C ILE A 17 -3.00 -8.33 5.29
N VAL A 18 -3.49 -7.89 6.46
CA VAL A 18 -3.41 -8.69 7.69
C VAL A 18 -4.08 -10.04 7.48
N HIS A 19 -5.30 -10.04 6.93
CA HIS A 19 -6.02 -11.29 6.66
C HIS A 19 -5.30 -12.18 5.65
N ALA A 20 -4.70 -11.59 4.62
CA ALA A 20 -3.93 -12.35 3.63
C ALA A 20 -2.71 -13.02 4.27
N VAL A 21 -2.00 -12.31 5.13
CA VAL A 21 -0.83 -12.86 5.83
C VAL A 21 -1.25 -13.97 6.79
N GLU A 22 -2.37 -13.79 7.47
CA GLU A 22 -2.91 -14.84 8.36
C GLU A 22 -3.32 -16.11 7.61
N ALA A 23 -3.66 -15.98 6.32
CA ALA A 23 -4.05 -17.11 5.49
C ALA A 23 -2.86 -17.90 4.94
N LEU A 24 -1.63 -17.40 5.10
CA LEU A 24 -0.43 -18.10 4.65
C LEU A 24 -0.24 -19.41 5.41
N PRO A 25 0.35 -20.44 4.76
CA PRO A 25 0.66 -21.68 5.45
C PRO A 25 1.70 -21.46 6.54
N ARG A 26 1.72 -22.34 7.54
CA ARG A 26 2.65 -22.23 8.68
C ARG A 26 3.98 -22.88 8.35
N THR A 27 4.71 -22.28 7.43
CA THR A 27 6.05 -22.72 7.03
C THR A 27 7.04 -21.59 7.28
N GLU A 28 8.32 -21.94 7.35
CA GLU A 28 9.38 -20.94 7.50
C GLU A 28 9.37 -19.93 6.36
N THR A 29 9.25 -20.42 5.11
CA THR A 29 9.22 -19.55 3.94
C THR A 29 8.06 -18.56 4.01
N ALA A 30 6.85 -19.06 4.32
CA ALA A 30 5.67 -18.21 4.41
C ALA A 30 5.82 -17.15 5.52
N ARG A 31 6.42 -17.53 6.64
CA ARG A 31 6.66 -16.61 7.76
C ARG A 31 7.61 -15.49 7.34
N ILE A 32 8.69 -15.84 6.65
CA ILE A 32 9.69 -14.86 6.20
C ILE A 32 9.12 -13.91 5.15
N LEU A 33 8.40 -14.43 4.15
CA LEU A 33 7.84 -13.60 3.09
C LEU A 33 6.61 -12.82 3.54
N GLY A 34 5.88 -13.32 4.53
CA GLY A 34 4.71 -12.64 5.08
C GLY A 34 5.05 -11.39 5.87
N ARG A 35 6.20 -11.37 6.55
CA ARG A 35 6.62 -10.22 7.36
C ARG A 35 6.74 -8.93 6.56
N PRO A 36 7.53 -8.88 5.46
CA PRO A 36 7.63 -7.64 4.69
C PRO A 36 6.32 -7.24 4.03
N LEU A 37 5.47 -8.19 3.66
CA LEU A 37 4.15 -7.88 3.14
C LEU A 37 3.30 -7.19 4.21
N LEU A 38 3.27 -7.76 5.41
CA LEU A 38 2.52 -7.20 6.53
C LEU A 38 2.99 -5.77 6.84
N ARG A 39 4.32 -5.58 6.92
CA ARG A 39 4.91 -4.28 7.18
C ARG A 39 4.55 -3.26 6.08
N ALA A 40 4.77 -3.62 4.82
CA ALA A 40 4.52 -2.71 3.70
C ALA A 40 3.03 -2.37 3.59
N GLY A 41 2.16 -3.38 3.64
CA GLY A 41 0.72 -3.18 3.47
C GLY A 41 0.09 -2.33 4.56
N THR A 42 0.52 -2.51 5.82
CA THR A 42 0.00 -1.71 6.92
C THR A 42 0.60 -0.31 6.95
N SER A 43 1.81 -0.13 6.41
CA SER A 43 2.47 1.17 6.31
C SER A 43 1.79 2.12 5.32
N VAL A 44 1.06 1.59 4.34
CA VAL A 44 0.34 2.41 3.35
C VAL A 44 -0.62 3.38 4.06
N GLY A 45 -1.50 2.84 4.90
CA GLY A 45 -2.49 3.65 5.63
C GLY A 45 -1.84 4.55 6.68
N ALA A 46 -0.84 4.04 7.41
CA ALA A 46 -0.16 4.81 8.44
C ALA A 46 0.54 6.03 7.84
N ASN A 47 1.23 5.86 6.72
CA ASN A 47 1.94 6.96 6.05
C ASN A 47 0.97 7.90 5.32
N TYR A 48 -0.12 7.39 4.77
CA TYR A 48 -1.12 8.26 4.17
C TYR A 48 -1.75 9.17 5.23
N ARG A 49 -2.05 8.63 6.41
CA ARG A 49 -2.59 9.42 7.53
C ARG A 49 -1.60 10.52 7.94
N ALA A 50 -0.31 10.21 7.95
CA ALA A 50 0.73 11.20 8.24
C ALA A 50 0.80 12.26 7.14
N ALA A 51 0.68 11.87 5.87
CA ALA A 51 0.65 12.80 4.74
C ALA A 51 -0.53 13.78 4.86
N ALA A 52 -1.70 13.26 5.24
CA ALA A 52 -2.90 14.08 5.38
C ALA A 52 -2.75 15.16 6.47
N ARG A 53 -1.81 14.99 7.40
CA ARG A 53 -1.51 15.96 8.46
C ARG A 53 -0.20 16.72 8.21
N ALA A 54 0.32 16.67 7.00
CA ALA A 54 1.56 17.35 6.65
C ALA A 54 1.42 18.87 6.83
N ARG A 55 2.50 19.51 7.28
CA ARG A 55 2.52 20.94 7.58
C ARG A 55 2.95 21.81 6.41
N SER A 56 3.36 21.21 5.32
CA SER A 56 3.78 21.93 4.12
C SER A 56 3.52 21.06 2.91
N ARG A 57 3.52 21.69 1.71
CA ARG A 57 3.39 20.96 0.47
C ARG A 57 4.57 20.00 0.26
N ALA A 58 5.79 20.47 0.56
CA ALA A 58 6.98 19.64 0.43
C ALA A 58 6.90 18.39 1.31
N ASP A 59 6.45 18.55 2.55
CA ASP A 59 6.26 17.43 3.48
C ASP A 59 5.17 16.48 3.00
N PHE A 60 4.07 17.02 2.49
CA PHE A 60 2.98 16.23 1.92
C PHE A 60 3.48 15.36 0.77
N ILE A 61 4.21 15.96 -0.17
CA ILE A 61 4.78 15.25 -1.33
C ILE A 61 5.77 14.17 -0.86
N ALA A 62 6.64 14.50 0.10
CA ALA A 62 7.61 13.54 0.63
C ALA A 62 6.92 12.34 1.27
N LYS A 63 5.87 12.57 2.07
CA LYS A 63 5.13 11.49 2.73
C LYS A 63 4.33 10.65 1.74
N LEU A 64 3.74 11.28 0.71
CA LEU A 64 3.08 10.53 -0.36
C LEU A 64 4.07 9.66 -1.14
N GLY A 65 5.32 10.10 -1.28
CA GLY A 65 6.38 9.29 -1.88
C GLY A 65 6.63 8.00 -1.11
N ILE A 66 6.55 8.06 0.21
CA ILE A 66 6.66 6.86 1.06
C ILE A 66 5.46 5.94 0.84
N VAL A 67 4.24 6.49 0.76
CA VAL A 67 3.04 5.70 0.46
C VAL A 67 3.17 4.99 -0.88
N GLU A 68 3.68 5.68 -1.89
CA GLU A 68 3.94 5.12 -3.22
C GLU A 68 4.87 3.91 -3.13
N GLU A 69 6.00 4.06 -2.44
CA GLU A 69 6.98 3.00 -2.25
C GLU A 69 6.38 1.79 -1.54
N GLU A 70 5.59 2.03 -0.49
CA GLU A 70 4.99 0.94 0.29
C GLU A 70 3.91 0.20 -0.49
N CYS A 71 3.13 0.90 -1.32
CA CYS A 71 2.17 0.25 -2.22
C CYS A 71 2.88 -0.67 -3.21
N ASP A 72 3.96 -0.19 -3.80
CA ASP A 72 4.74 -0.94 -4.76
C ASP A 72 5.39 -2.16 -4.11
N GLU A 73 5.94 -1.99 -2.91
CA GLU A 73 6.56 -3.09 -2.17
C GLU A 73 5.52 -4.16 -1.79
N ALA A 74 4.33 -3.75 -1.34
CA ALA A 74 3.27 -4.70 -1.03
C ALA A 74 2.89 -5.53 -2.27
N ALA A 75 2.78 -4.88 -3.42
CA ALA A 75 2.49 -5.56 -4.69
C ALA A 75 3.57 -6.59 -5.02
N PHE A 76 4.84 -6.22 -4.85
CA PHE A 76 5.97 -7.12 -5.09
C PHE A 76 5.86 -8.39 -4.24
N TRP A 77 5.62 -8.25 -2.94
CA TRP A 77 5.54 -9.42 -2.06
C TRP A 77 4.34 -10.30 -2.39
N MET A 78 3.20 -9.70 -2.76
CA MET A 78 2.04 -10.47 -3.18
C MET A 78 2.32 -11.27 -4.46
N GLU A 79 2.97 -10.65 -5.43
CA GLU A 79 3.37 -11.33 -6.67
C GLU A 79 4.30 -12.50 -6.39
N LEU A 80 5.28 -12.30 -5.52
CA LEU A 80 6.23 -13.36 -5.16
C LEU A 80 5.53 -14.51 -4.45
N ILE A 81 4.64 -14.20 -3.50
CA ILE A 81 3.88 -15.21 -2.76
C ILE A 81 3.04 -16.07 -3.72
N VAL A 82 2.42 -15.47 -4.71
CA VAL A 82 1.64 -16.19 -5.73
C VAL A 82 2.57 -17.04 -6.61
N ALA A 83 3.69 -16.44 -7.04
CA ALA A 83 4.65 -17.13 -7.92
C ALA A 83 5.23 -18.40 -7.28
N VAL A 84 5.48 -18.37 -5.97
CA VAL A 84 6.00 -19.54 -5.25
C VAL A 84 4.87 -20.43 -4.67
N LYS A 85 3.63 -20.10 -5.00
CA LYS A 85 2.44 -20.90 -4.69
C LYS A 85 2.13 -21.06 -3.19
N LEU A 86 2.48 -20.07 -2.39
CA LEU A 86 2.08 -20.03 -0.98
C LEU A 86 0.58 -19.72 -0.84
N LEU A 87 0.04 -18.91 -1.75
CA LEU A 87 -1.40 -18.66 -1.89
C LEU A 87 -1.75 -18.73 -3.37
N LYS A 88 -2.99 -19.13 -3.66
CA LYS A 88 -3.48 -19.15 -5.04
C LYS A 88 -3.67 -17.71 -5.54
N ARG A 89 -3.40 -17.51 -6.83
CA ARG A 89 -3.59 -16.21 -7.48
C ARG A 89 -4.98 -15.61 -7.20
N ALA A 90 -6.01 -16.43 -7.26
CA ALA A 90 -7.39 -15.99 -7.02
C ALA A 90 -7.59 -15.37 -5.63
N ARG A 91 -6.80 -15.77 -4.64
CA ARG A 91 -6.89 -15.26 -3.28
C ARG A 91 -6.36 -13.83 -3.16
N LEU A 92 -5.41 -13.44 -4.01
CA LEU A 92 -4.73 -12.14 -3.92
C LEU A 92 -5.05 -11.19 -5.09
N ALA A 93 -5.73 -11.68 -6.13
CA ALA A 93 -5.97 -10.88 -7.35
C ALA A 93 -6.64 -9.53 -7.05
N SER A 94 -7.71 -9.53 -6.25
CA SER A 94 -8.44 -8.33 -5.89
C SER A 94 -7.58 -7.38 -5.04
N LEU A 95 -6.78 -7.92 -4.15
CA LEU A 95 -5.92 -7.12 -3.29
C LEU A 95 -4.75 -6.52 -4.09
N CYS A 96 -4.20 -7.27 -5.03
CA CYS A 96 -3.18 -6.76 -5.96
C CYS A 96 -3.75 -5.62 -6.82
N ALA A 97 -4.98 -5.78 -7.30
CA ALA A 97 -5.66 -4.72 -8.06
C ALA A 97 -5.84 -3.47 -7.22
N GLU A 98 -6.19 -3.62 -5.95
CA GLU A 98 -6.34 -2.49 -5.03
C GLU A 98 -5.00 -1.77 -4.82
N ALA A 99 -3.92 -2.52 -4.65
CA ALA A 99 -2.57 -1.93 -4.52
C ALA A 99 -2.23 -1.08 -5.74
N SER A 100 -2.54 -1.57 -6.94
CA SER A 100 -2.30 -0.84 -8.20
C SER A 100 -3.13 0.43 -8.28
N GLU A 101 -4.41 0.37 -7.88
CA GLU A 101 -5.26 1.55 -7.88
C GLU A 101 -4.79 2.60 -6.87
N LEU A 102 -4.44 2.18 -5.67
CA LEU A 102 -3.93 3.10 -4.65
C LEU A 102 -2.63 3.75 -5.12
N LEU A 103 -1.75 2.99 -5.74
CA LEU A 103 -0.51 3.51 -6.31
C LEU A 103 -0.81 4.60 -7.35
N ALA A 104 -1.74 4.35 -8.26
CA ALA A 104 -2.12 5.31 -9.30
C ALA A 104 -2.70 6.59 -8.70
N ILE A 105 -3.55 6.46 -7.68
CA ILE A 105 -4.14 7.62 -6.99
C ILE A 105 -3.06 8.46 -6.30
N VAL A 106 -2.13 7.81 -5.63
CA VAL A 106 -1.04 8.50 -4.91
C VAL A 106 -0.12 9.21 -5.90
N VAL A 107 0.25 8.56 -7.01
CA VAL A 107 1.08 9.17 -8.05
C VAL A 107 0.37 10.41 -8.63
N ALA A 108 -0.92 10.31 -8.90
CA ALA A 108 -1.71 11.44 -9.39
C ALA A 108 -1.75 12.59 -8.38
N SER A 109 -1.89 12.27 -7.08
CA SER A 109 -1.89 13.26 -6.01
C SER A 109 -0.56 14.00 -5.91
N ILE A 110 0.55 13.29 -6.07
CA ILE A 110 1.89 13.89 -6.08
C ILE A 110 2.02 14.87 -7.26
N LYS A 111 1.60 14.44 -8.45
CA LYS A 111 1.66 15.30 -9.64
C LYS A 111 0.83 16.55 -9.47
N THR A 112 -0.38 16.43 -8.93
CA THR A 112 -1.25 17.57 -8.66
C THR A 112 -0.61 18.54 -7.66
N ALA A 113 -0.04 18.02 -6.58
CA ALA A 113 0.62 18.85 -5.57
C ALA A 113 1.81 19.61 -6.15
N ARG A 114 2.60 18.97 -7.02
CA ARG A 114 3.73 19.61 -7.69
C ARG A 114 3.29 20.72 -8.64
N ARG A 115 2.21 20.51 -9.39
CA ARG A 115 1.67 21.53 -10.31
C ARG A 115 1.20 22.76 -9.55
N SER A 116 0.49 22.56 -8.44
CA SER A 116 0.01 23.68 -7.61
C SER A 116 1.14 24.55 -7.13
N HIS A 117 2.33 23.98 -6.93
CA HIS A 117 3.50 24.73 -6.47
C HIS A 117 4.07 25.65 -7.56
N ARG A 118 3.78 25.38 -8.82
CA ARG A 118 4.31 26.16 -9.96
C ARG A 118 3.51 27.44 -10.26
N VAL A 119 2.41 27.62 -9.60
CA VAL A 119 1.56 28.82 -9.76
C VAL A 119 2.02 30.01 -8.87
#